data_abda4c45bf5e9bbfe27adc3a2d0fb28c
#
_entry.id   abda4c45bf5e9bbfe27adc3a2d0fb28c
#
_cell.length_a   1.000
_cell.length_b   1.000
_cell.length_c   1.000
_cell.angle_alpha   90.00
_cell.angle_beta   90.00
_cell.angle_gamma   90.00
#
_symmetry.space_group_name_H-M   'P 1'
#
loop_
_entity.id
_entity.type
_entity.pdbx_description
1 polymer ?
#
loop_
_entity_poly.entity_id
_entity_poly.type
_entity_poly.pdbx_seq_one_letter_code
_entity_poly.pdbx_strand_id
1 'polypeptide(L)'
;MFSKDTYIKRRKELKELVGSGVIIIFGNNESPCNFPNNGYAPFRQDSSFLYYFGQNRDGLVGVIDVDNDIETLIGDDIDIEDIVWYGSVDSVHDMAEQVGIQNTAPMKSLKTICNNAMSKKRKIHFLPPYRWDIKLQIFDLLGIHPNQQKEEASLTLIQAVVKMRSTKSAEEIEELERAAVIGYKMHTTAMRLTRPGLTEKYVAGQVDGIANSYGAMVSFPTIFTQHGEIMHGNPSMNILQEGRLALCDAGAETINNYCSDNTRTMPVSGKFTQRQLEIYSIVEACHDYTLEVAKPGVKYADVHFAVCRLMFDKLKELGLAKGDTEEAVRAGAHAMFLPHGLGHMMGMDVHDMENLDQINVGFDEEVRPNLEQFGTNCLRMGRRLQEGFVVTDEPGIYFIPALIDDWKAKGHCAEFLNFDKLETYKDFGGIRIEDDVLITKNGCRFIGKARIPYHPKDVEEFMGKE
;
A
#
# COMPACT_ATOMS: atom_id res chain seq x y z
N MET A 1 -6.15 3.49 19.20
CA MET A 1 -7.25 4.44 18.89
C MET A 1 -6.75 5.86 19.17
N PHE A 2 -7.08 6.82 18.32
CA PHE A 2 -6.78 8.24 18.55
C PHE A 2 -7.72 8.85 19.60
N SER A 3 -7.53 10.13 19.89
CA SER A 3 -8.41 10.84 20.81
C SER A 3 -9.82 10.99 20.24
N LYS A 4 -10.82 11.07 21.12
CA LYS A 4 -12.23 11.36 20.75
C LYS A 4 -12.32 12.59 19.83
N ASP A 5 -11.59 13.64 20.13
CA ASP A 5 -11.59 14.90 19.37
C ASP A 5 -11.10 14.75 17.94
N THR A 6 -10.17 13.83 17.70
CA THR A 6 -9.68 13.50 16.35
C THR A 6 -10.80 12.99 15.46
N TYR A 7 -11.61 12.05 15.97
CA TYR A 7 -12.74 11.51 15.21
C TYR A 7 -13.87 12.53 14.99
N ILE A 8 -14.19 13.33 16.01
CA ILE A 8 -15.17 14.43 15.89
C ILE A 8 -14.73 15.42 14.81
N LYS A 9 -13.46 15.84 14.81
CA LYS A 9 -12.89 16.75 13.82
C LYS A 9 -12.96 16.17 12.41
N ARG A 10 -12.58 14.89 12.25
CA ARG A 10 -12.60 14.21 10.94
C ARG A 10 -14.02 14.13 10.37
N ARG A 11 -15.02 13.75 11.17
CA ARG A 11 -16.41 13.70 10.71
C ARG A 11 -17.00 15.09 10.43
N LYS A 12 -16.62 16.10 11.22
CA LYS A 12 -17.01 17.49 10.94
C LYS A 12 -16.49 17.97 9.59
N GLU A 13 -15.20 17.78 9.31
CA GLU A 13 -14.57 18.13 8.03
C GLU A 13 -15.21 17.36 6.87
N LEU A 14 -15.51 16.08 7.06
CA LEU A 14 -16.18 15.26 6.04
C LEU A 14 -17.56 15.83 5.69
N LYS A 15 -18.36 16.23 6.71
CA LYS A 15 -19.68 16.89 6.50
C LYS A 15 -19.54 18.17 5.69
N GLU A 16 -18.55 19.00 6.01
CA GLU A 16 -18.28 20.26 5.30
C GLU A 16 -17.91 20.02 3.84
N LEU A 17 -17.10 19.01 3.56
CA LEU A 17 -16.67 18.66 2.19
C LEU A 17 -17.76 18.03 1.34
N VAL A 18 -18.63 17.22 1.94
CA VAL A 18 -19.74 16.54 1.22
C VAL A 18 -20.95 17.47 1.06
N GLY A 19 -21.24 18.30 2.03
CA GLY A 19 -22.19 19.40 1.99
C GLY A 19 -23.64 19.04 2.27
N SER A 20 -24.17 17.90 1.84
CA SER A 20 -25.58 17.50 2.06
C SER A 20 -25.77 15.99 1.88
N GLY A 21 -26.95 15.47 2.27
CA GLY A 21 -27.32 14.07 2.08
C GLY A 21 -27.00 13.19 3.28
N VAL A 22 -26.95 11.88 3.06
CA VAL A 22 -26.64 10.86 4.08
C VAL A 22 -25.42 10.09 3.65
N ILE A 23 -24.37 10.11 4.45
CA ILE A 23 -23.13 9.35 4.21
C ILE A 23 -23.24 8.03 4.96
N ILE A 24 -22.97 6.92 4.28
CA ILE A 24 -22.88 5.59 4.86
C ILE A 24 -21.45 5.07 4.65
N ILE A 25 -20.74 4.82 5.74
CA ILE A 25 -19.43 4.18 5.74
C ILE A 25 -19.61 2.77 6.31
N PHE A 26 -19.47 1.78 5.45
CA PHE A 26 -19.57 0.38 5.85
C PHE A 26 -18.28 -0.08 6.52
N GLY A 27 -18.41 -0.72 7.68
CA GLY A 27 -17.34 -1.52 8.25
C GLY A 27 -17.31 -2.91 7.60
N ASN A 28 -16.21 -3.62 7.80
CA ASN A 28 -16.08 -5.00 7.35
C ASN A 28 -16.85 -5.95 8.29
N ASN A 29 -17.30 -7.07 7.73
CA ASN A 29 -17.78 -8.22 8.50
C ASN A 29 -16.68 -9.28 8.58
N GLU A 30 -16.76 -10.17 9.56
CA GLU A 30 -15.95 -11.38 9.54
C GLU A 30 -16.20 -12.20 8.28
N SER A 31 -15.17 -12.85 7.79
CA SER A 31 -15.26 -13.71 6.62
C SER A 31 -14.73 -15.10 6.97
N PRO A 32 -15.50 -16.15 6.78
CA PRO A 32 -15.04 -17.51 7.06
C PRO A 32 -13.91 -17.93 6.12
N CYS A 33 -12.92 -18.61 6.66
CA CYS A 33 -11.81 -19.17 5.88
C CYS A 33 -12.23 -20.43 5.15
N ASN A 34 -12.81 -21.43 5.85
CA ASN A 34 -13.18 -22.73 5.29
C ASN A 34 -14.43 -23.38 5.93
N PHE A 35 -14.90 -22.86 7.07
CA PHE A 35 -16.18 -23.23 7.69
C PHE A 35 -16.71 -22.05 8.52
N PRO A 36 -18.05 -22.00 8.83
CA PRO A 36 -18.70 -20.76 9.31
C PRO A 36 -18.05 -20.08 10.52
N ASN A 37 -17.52 -20.86 11.47
CA ASN A 37 -16.95 -20.33 12.71
C ASN A 37 -15.41 -20.22 12.66
N ASN A 38 -14.79 -20.34 11.48
CA ASN A 38 -13.36 -20.17 11.29
C ASN A 38 -13.10 -18.89 10.49
N GLY A 39 -13.21 -17.75 11.15
CA GLY A 39 -12.88 -16.46 10.56
C GLY A 39 -11.38 -16.30 10.30
N TYR A 40 -11.04 -15.42 9.37
CA TYR A 40 -9.66 -14.96 9.24
C TYR A 40 -9.28 -14.17 10.48
N ALA A 41 -8.22 -14.60 11.15
CA ALA A 41 -7.70 -13.92 12.33
C ALA A 41 -6.29 -13.38 12.03
N PRO A 42 -5.99 -12.16 12.51
CA PRO A 42 -6.89 -11.25 13.20
C PRO A 42 -7.89 -10.57 12.25
N PHE A 43 -9.04 -10.14 12.81
CA PHE A 43 -10.02 -9.34 12.06
C PHE A 43 -9.42 -7.99 11.64
N ARG A 44 -9.70 -7.57 10.41
CA ARG A 44 -9.24 -6.30 9.85
C ARG A 44 -10.42 -5.47 9.37
N GLN A 45 -10.64 -4.35 10.04
CA GLN A 45 -11.69 -3.40 9.71
C GLN A 45 -11.36 -2.58 8.45
N ASP A 46 -12.38 -2.05 7.76
CA ASP A 46 -12.23 -1.10 6.66
C ASP A 46 -11.51 0.17 7.11
N SER A 47 -10.53 0.61 6.33
CA SER A 47 -9.68 1.74 6.70
C SER A 47 -10.42 3.08 6.73
N SER A 48 -11.39 3.30 5.83
CA SER A 48 -12.21 4.52 5.88
C SER A 48 -13.15 4.50 7.07
N PHE A 49 -13.71 3.34 7.42
CA PHE A 49 -14.50 3.19 8.65
C PHE A 49 -13.64 3.49 9.90
N LEU A 50 -12.45 2.91 9.99
CA LEU A 50 -11.51 3.19 11.09
C LEU A 50 -11.13 4.67 11.17
N TYR A 51 -10.90 5.32 10.02
CA TYR A 51 -10.52 6.73 9.98
C TYR A 51 -11.57 7.64 10.59
N TYR A 52 -12.87 7.36 10.36
CA TYR A 52 -13.98 8.20 10.84
C TYR A 52 -14.62 7.71 12.13
N PHE A 53 -14.61 6.42 12.40
CA PHE A 53 -15.33 5.79 13.51
C PHE A 53 -14.45 5.07 14.52
N GLY A 54 -13.19 4.81 14.22
CA GLY A 54 -12.17 4.34 15.16
C GLY A 54 -12.38 2.95 15.77
N GLN A 55 -13.42 2.22 15.39
CA GLN A 55 -13.80 0.95 16.02
C GLN A 55 -13.38 -0.25 15.17
N ASN A 56 -12.56 -1.13 15.75
CA ASN A 56 -12.08 -2.34 15.07
C ASN A 56 -12.89 -3.57 15.49
N ARG A 57 -14.21 -3.53 15.26
CA ARG A 57 -15.16 -4.63 15.45
C ARG A 57 -15.94 -4.85 14.17
N ASP A 58 -16.23 -6.10 13.84
CA ASP A 58 -17.07 -6.48 12.71
C ASP A 58 -18.54 -6.04 12.89
N GLY A 59 -19.31 -6.06 11.81
CA GLY A 59 -20.74 -5.80 11.82
C GLY A 59 -21.15 -4.37 12.20
N LEU A 60 -20.26 -3.38 12.02
CA LEU A 60 -20.56 -1.98 12.29
C LEU A 60 -20.75 -1.17 11.01
N VAL A 61 -21.63 -0.16 11.06
CA VAL A 61 -21.83 0.81 9.97
C VAL A 61 -21.93 2.22 10.57
N GLY A 62 -21.17 3.15 10.01
CA GLY A 62 -21.24 4.55 10.36
C GLY A 62 -22.22 5.30 9.45
N VAL A 63 -23.15 6.05 10.03
CA VAL A 63 -24.09 6.88 9.29
C VAL A 63 -23.97 8.34 9.73
N ILE A 64 -23.80 9.25 8.75
CA ILE A 64 -23.75 10.69 8.98
C ILE A 64 -24.85 11.34 8.15
N ASP A 65 -25.87 11.84 8.81
CA ASP A 65 -26.92 12.67 8.21
C ASP A 65 -26.42 14.12 8.19
N VAL A 66 -25.89 14.54 7.06
CA VAL A 66 -25.25 15.86 6.90
C VAL A 66 -26.26 16.99 7.07
N ASP A 67 -27.47 16.81 6.54
CA ASP A 67 -28.49 17.88 6.53
C ASP A 67 -29.05 18.15 7.93
N ASN A 68 -29.08 17.12 8.80
CA ASN A 68 -29.64 17.23 10.16
C ASN A 68 -28.53 17.26 11.24
N ASP A 69 -27.27 17.19 10.85
CA ASP A 69 -26.09 17.12 11.74
C ASP A 69 -26.20 15.99 12.78
N ILE A 70 -26.60 14.78 12.31
CA ILE A 70 -26.77 13.60 13.16
C ILE A 70 -25.76 12.54 12.74
N GLU A 71 -24.97 12.07 13.70
CA GLU A 71 -24.04 10.96 13.55
C GLU A 71 -24.56 9.75 14.31
N THR A 72 -24.54 8.57 13.71
CA THR A 72 -25.05 7.33 14.31
C THR A 72 -24.07 6.18 14.06
N LEU A 73 -23.70 5.49 15.10
CA LEU A 73 -23.01 4.20 14.96
C LEU A 73 -24.08 3.08 14.98
N ILE A 74 -24.12 2.31 13.91
CA ILE A 74 -25.07 1.20 13.73
C ILE A 74 -24.35 -0.12 13.95
N GLY A 75 -24.96 -0.99 14.74
CA GLY A 75 -24.48 -2.34 15.04
C GLY A 75 -25.36 -3.00 16.08
N ASP A 76 -25.20 -4.28 16.27
CA ASP A 76 -25.91 -5.06 17.29
C ASP A 76 -24.92 -5.42 18.42
N ASP A 77 -25.38 -5.37 19.66
CA ASP A 77 -24.58 -5.85 20.80
C ASP A 77 -24.51 -7.38 20.74
N ILE A 78 -23.41 -7.93 21.24
CA ILE A 78 -23.24 -9.38 21.38
C ILE A 78 -24.14 -9.93 22.47
N ASP A 79 -24.55 -11.16 22.34
CA ASP A 79 -25.36 -11.86 23.33
C ASP A 79 -24.49 -12.63 24.34
N ILE A 80 -25.17 -13.32 25.28
CA ILE A 80 -24.47 -14.08 26.32
C ILE A 80 -23.72 -15.31 25.77
N GLU A 81 -24.20 -15.86 24.66
CA GLU A 81 -23.55 -17.01 24.01
C GLU A 81 -22.25 -16.56 23.36
N ASP A 82 -22.24 -15.43 22.68
CA ASP A 82 -21.03 -14.81 22.11
C ASP A 82 -20.02 -14.50 23.21
N ILE A 83 -20.47 -13.95 24.36
CA ILE A 83 -19.59 -13.65 25.50
C ILE A 83 -18.92 -14.91 26.06
N VAL A 84 -19.64 -16.03 26.07
CA VAL A 84 -19.08 -17.31 26.53
C VAL A 84 -17.95 -17.80 25.62
N TRP A 85 -18.08 -17.58 24.31
CA TRP A 85 -17.10 -18.04 23.32
C TRP A 85 -15.94 -17.07 23.10
N TYR A 86 -16.19 -15.76 23.10
CA TYR A 86 -15.23 -14.75 22.67
C TYR A 86 -14.82 -13.75 23.76
N GLY A 87 -15.45 -13.82 24.93
CA GLY A 87 -15.28 -12.85 26.00
C GLY A 87 -16.18 -11.60 25.83
N SER A 88 -16.18 -10.75 26.86
CA SER A 88 -16.94 -9.49 26.81
C SER A 88 -16.25 -8.47 25.92
N VAL A 89 -17.04 -7.75 25.13
CA VAL A 89 -16.62 -6.58 24.35
C VAL A 89 -17.48 -5.37 24.75
N ASP A 90 -17.01 -4.17 24.45
CA ASP A 90 -17.76 -2.95 24.67
C ASP A 90 -19.09 -2.98 23.90
N SER A 91 -20.14 -2.43 24.49
CA SER A 91 -21.42 -2.23 23.78
C SER A 91 -21.26 -1.25 22.62
N VAL A 92 -22.18 -1.30 21.65
CA VAL A 92 -22.20 -0.33 20.54
C VAL A 92 -22.32 1.12 21.07
N HIS A 93 -23.01 1.30 22.19
CA HIS A 93 -23.12 2.58 22.87
C HIS A 93 -21.77 3.06 23.43
N ASP A 94 -21.05 2.21 24.15
CA ASP A 94 -19.72 2.55 24.70
C ASP A 94 -18.72 2.87 23.57
N MET A 95 -18.74 2.07 22.50
CA MET A 95 -17.92 2.32 21.31
C MET A 95 -18.22 3.67 20.66
N ALA A 96 -19.51 4.04 20.57
CA ALA A 96 -19.93 5.33 20.02
C ALA A 96 -19.44 6.50 20.90
N GLU A 97 -19.55 6.38 22.24
CA GLU A 97 -19.07 7.39 23.18
C GLU A 97 -17.55 7.61 23.09
N GLN A 98 -16.77 6.55 22.88
CA GLN A 98 -15.31 6.62 22.74
C GLN A 98 -14.87 7.52 21.56
N VAL A 99 -15.69 7.62 20.52
CA VAL A 99 -15.43 8.43 19.33
C VAL A 99 -16.31 9.67 19.20
N GLY A 100 -17.06 9.99 20.27
CA GLY A 100 -17.87 11.21 20.35
C GLY A 100 -19.20 11.15 19.59
N ILE A 101 -19.74 9.98 19.34
CA ILE A 101 -21.07 9.77 18.75
C ILE A 101 -22.07 9.50 19.88
N GLN A 102 -23.22 10.20 19.84
CA GLN A 102 -24.26 10.07 20.84
C GLN A 102 -25.38 9.11 20.47
N ASN A 103 -25.56 8.86 19.17
CA ASN A 103 -26.66 8.03 18.70
C ASN A 103 -26.17 6.67 18.26
N THR A 104 -26.86 5.64 18.70
CA THR A 104 -26.66 4.27 18.23
C THR A 104 -27.98 3.68 17.77
N ALA A 105 -27.92 2.69 16.88
CA ALA A 105 -29.11 1.97 16.42
C ALA A 105 -28.74 0.54 16.02
N PRO A 106 -29.66 -0.42 16.16
CA PRO A 106 -29.44 -1.78 15.72
C PRO A 106 -29.37 -1.87 14.18
N MET A 107 -28.67 -2.89 13.65
CA MET A 107 -28.41 -3.06 12.21
C MET A 107 -29.70 -3.01 11.36
N LYS A 108 -30.81 -3.56 11.86
CA LYS A 108 -32.11 -3.50 11.18
C LYS A 108 -32.60 -2.08 10.88
N SER A 109 -32.14 -1.07 11.60
CA SER A 109 -32.52 0.34 11.42
C SER A 109 -31.92 0.95 10.15
N LEU A 110 -30.84 0.40 9.63
CA LEU A 110 -30.13 0.94 8.45
C LEU A 110 -31.05 1.01 7.22
N LYS A 111 -31.86 -0.04 6.99
CA LYS A 111 -32.82 -0.05 5.88
C LYS A 111 -33.89 1.04 6.01
N THR A 112 -34.35 1.32 7.22
CA THR A 112 -35.31 2.41 7.47
C THR A 112 -34.70 3.77 7.20
N ILE A 113 -33.43 3.99 7.60
CA ILE A 113 -32.69 5.22 7.33
C ILE A 113 -32.54 5.44 5.82
N CYS A 114 -32.12 4.41 5.08
CA CYS A 114 -32.01 4.45 3.61
C CYS A 114 -33.35 4.78 2.94
N ASN A 115 -34.42 4.08 3.31
CA ASN A 115 -35.75 4.27 2.76
C ASN A 115 -36.29 5.72 3.04
N ASN A 116 -36.04 6.24 4.23
CA ASN A 116 -36.40 7.61 4.58
C ASN A 116 -35.64 8.64 3.75
N ALA A 117 -34.35 8.43 3.52
CA ALA A 117 -33.54 9.30 2.68
C ALA A 117 -34.03 9.27 1.21
N MET A 118 -34.25 8.07 0.66
CA MET A 118 -34.75 7.87 -0.71
C MET A 118 -36.14 8.47 -0.92
N SER A 119 -37.08 8.28 0.03
CA SER A 119 -38.44 8.83 -0.06
C SER A 119 -38.47 10.37 -0.10
N LYS A 120 -37.50 11.00 0.57
CA LYS A 120 -37.28 12.45 0.56
C LYS A 120 -36.36 12.92 -0.57
N LYS A 121 -35.97 12.02 -1.50
CA LYS A 121 -35.05 12.29 -2.60
C LYS A 121 -33.71 12.87 -2.15
N ARG A 122 -33.25 12.50 -0.95
CA ARG A 122 -31.94 12.89 -0.43
C ARG A 122 -30.88 11.94 -1.01
N LYS A 123 -29.73 12.48 -1.36
CA LYS A 123 -28.62 11.68 -1.85
C LYS A 123 -28.06 10.80 -0.73
N ILE A 124 -27.82 9.52 -1.04
CA ILE A 124 -27.08 8.62 -0.18
C ILE A 124 -25.68 8.49 -0.79
N HIS A 125 -24.67 8.76 0.03
CA HIS A 125 -23.27 8.69 -0.33
C HIS A 125 -22.65 7.42 0.25
N PHE A 126 -22.00 6.61 -0.58
CA PHE A 126 -21.20 5.46 -0.16
C PHE A 126 -19.93 5.39 -0.99
N LEU A 127 -18.90 4.71 -0.45
CA LEU A 127 -17.62 4.46 -1.12
C LEU A 127 -17.71 3.18 -1.99
N PRO A 128 -16.89 3.03 -3.03
CA PRO A 128 -16.86 1.83 -3.86
C PRO A 128 -16.60 0.59 -3.01
N PRO A 129 -17.52 -0.40 -2.97
CA PRO A 129 -17.32 -1.59 -2.18
C PRO A 129 -16.38 -2.58 -2.88
N TYR A 130 -15.41 -3.12 -2.16
CA TYR A 130 -14.50 -4.15 -2.67
C TYR A 130 -14.86 -5.56 -2.16
N ARG A 131 -15.62 -5.69 -1.06
CA ARG A 131 -16.07 -6.97 -0.49
C ARG A 131 -17.44 -7.36 -1.01
N TRP A 132 -17.64 -8.65 -1.26
CA TRP A 132 -18.92 -9.15 -1.78
C TRP A 132 -20.07 -9.06 -0.78
N ASP A 133 -19.83 -9.28 0.50
CA ASP A 133 -20.82 -9.11 1.56
C ASP A 133 -21.37 -7.68 1.60
N ILE A 134 -20.50 -6.67 1.51
CA ILE A 134 -20.91 -5.26 1.44
C ILE A 134 -21.63 -4.95 0.13
N LYS A 135 -21.21 -5.53 -1.00
CA LYS A 135 -21.94 -5.39 -2.28
C LYS A 135 -23.37 -5.90 -2.20
N LEU A 136 -23.57 -7.04 -1.56
CA LEU A 136 -24.91 -7.60 -1.33
C LEU A 136 -25.73 -6.70 -0.38
N GLN A 137 -25.12 -6.21 0.69
CA GLN A 137 -25.78 -5.30 1.62
C GLN A 137 -26.23 -3.99 0.94
N ILE A 138 -25.37 -3.38 0.10
CA ILE A 138 -25.75 -2.19 -0.69
C ILE A 138 -26.90 -2.52 -1.65
N PHE A 139 -26.88 -3.68 -2.29
CA PHE A 139 -27.98 -4.10 -3.16
C PHE A 139 -29.30 -4.23 -2.39
N ASP A 140 -29.31 -4.86 -1.22
CA ASP A 140 -30.49 -5.01 -0.37
C ASP A 140 -31.01 -3.67 0.18
N LEU A 141 -30.13 -2.72 0.46
CA LEU A 141 -30.48 -1.42 1.01
C LEU A 141 -30.96 -0.42 -0.05
N LEU A 142 -30.28 -0.35 -1.18
CA LEU A 142 -30.43 0.71 -2.18
C LEU A 142 -30.94 0.20 -3.54
N GLY A 143 -31.00 -1.11 -3.77
CA GLY A 143 -31.40 -1.70 -5.05
C GLY A 143 -30.34 -1.56 -6.17
N ILE A 144 -29.11 -1.14 -5.86
CA ILE A 144 -28.05 -0.93 -6.85
C ILE A 144 -27.33 -2.26 -7.09
N HIS A 145 -27.39 -2.76 -8.33
CA HIS A 145 -26.76 -4.03 -8.66
C HIS A 145 -25.23 -4.00 -8.43
N PRO A 146 -24.60 -5.08 -7.90
CA PRO A 146 -23.17 -5.11 -7.58
C PRO A 146 -22.23 -4.64 -8.69
N ASN A 147 -22.55 -4.90 -9.95
CA ASN A 147 -21.75 -4.46 -11.09
C ASN A 147 -21.84 -2.95 -11.41
N GLN A 148 -22.80 -2.24 -10.83
CA GLN A 148 -23.02 -0.81 -11.01
C GLN A 148 -22.52 0.03 -9.82
N GLN A 149 -22.24 -0.63 -8.69
CA GLN A 149 -21.96 0.06 -7.43
C GLN A 149 -20.66 0.89 -7.47
N LYS A 150 -19.69 0.50 -8.28
CA LYS A 150 -18.46 1.30 -8.46
C LYS A 150 -18.78 2.62 -9.17
N GLU A 151 -19.63 2.59 -10.18
CA GLU A 151 -20.01 3.77 -10.98
C GLU A 151 -20.99 4.68 -10.23
N GLU A 152 -21.88 4.07 -9.41
CA GLU A 152 -22.88 4.78 -8.60
C GLU A 152 -22.32 5.31 -7.26
N ALA A 153 -21.10 4.93 -6.90
CA ALA A 153 -20.43 5.45 -5.71
C ALA A 153 -20.24 6.96 -5.79
N SER A 154 -20.29 7.61 -4.64
CA SER A 154 -20.28 9.08 -4.60
C SER A 154 -18.90 9.67 -4.87
N LEU A 155 -18.69 10.23 -6.05
CA LEU A 155 -17.44 10.93 -6.38
C LEU A 155 -17.11 12.05 -5.38
N THR A 156 -18.13 12.79 -4.90
CA THR A 156 -17.94 13.83 -3.87
C THR A 156 -17.39 13.25 -2.57
N LEU A 157 -17.91 12.10 -2.13
CA LEU A 157 -17.41 11.41 -0.94
C LEU A 157 -16.00 10.86 -1.18
N ILE A 158 -15.74 10.23 -2.34
CA ILE A 158 -14.41 9.74 -2.73
C ILE A 158 -13.38 10.87 -2.65
N GLN A 159 -13.67 12.01 -3.30
CA GLN A 159 -12.76 13.16 -3.31
C GLN A 159 -12.53 13.75 -1.90
N ALA A 160 -13.55 13.79 -1.05
CA ALA A 160 -13.44 14.23 0.34
C ALA A 160 -12.52 13.29 1.14
N VAL A 161 -12.72 11.98 1.03
CA VAL A 161 -11.89 10.97 1.72
C VAL A 161 -10.44 11.04 1.23
N VAL A 162 -10.22 11.08 -0.09
CA VAL A 162 -8.88 11.20 -0.67
C VAL A 162 -8.17 12.46 -0.19
N LYS A 163 -8.86 13.60 -0.20
CA LYS A 163 -8.30 14.87 0.28
C LYS A 163 -7.86 14.76 1.75
N MET A 164 -8.71 14.21 2.61
CA MET A 164 -8.45 14.13 4.05
C MET A 164 -7.36 13.11 4.39
N ARG A 165 -7.38 11.92 3.80
CA ARG A 165 -6.42 10.84 4.11
C ARG A 165 -5.07 11.02 3.42
N SER A 166 -4.97 11.81 2.35
CA SER A 166 -3.69 12.05 1.66
C SER A 166 -2.70 12.81 2.52
N THR A 167 -3.16 13.81 3.30
CA THR A 167 -2.29 14.61 4.17
C THR A 167 -2.35 14.06 5.59
N LYS A 168 -1.26 13.47 6.04
CA LYS A 168 -1.17 12.81 7.35
C LYS A 168 -1.05 13.84 8.47
N SER A 169 -1.85 13.69 9.52
CA SER A 169 -1.70 14.45 10.75
C SER A 169 -0.47 14.01 11.55
N ALA A 170 -0.09 14.79 12.55
CA ALA A 170 1.04 14.43 13.43
C ALA A 170 0.82 13.07 14.13
N GLU A 171 -0.41 12.77 14.56
CA GLU A 171 -0.76 11.50 15.21
C GLU A 171 -0.66 10.32 14.22
N GLU A 172 -1.03 10.52 12.96
CA GLU A 172 -0.88 9.51 11.90
C GLU A 172 0.59 9.26 11.57
N ILE A 173 1.40 10.32 11.51
CA ILE A 173 2.85 10.19 11.30
C ILE A 173 3.49 9.39 12.45
N GLU A 174 3.09 9.61 13.71
CA GLU A 174 3.58 8.80 14.84
C GLU A 174 3.25 7.31 14.69
N GLU A 175 2.08 6.95 14.18
CA GLU A 175 1.72 5.56 13.92
C GLU A 175 2.57 4.96 12.79
N LEU A 176 2.79 5.71 11.71
CA LEU A 176 3.67 5.29 10.62
C LEU A 176 5.13 5.11 11.10
N GLU A 177 5.62 6.00 11.98
CA GLU A 177 6.92 5.83 12.64
C GLU A 177 6.99 4.55 13.51
N ARG A 178 5.89 4.17 14.18
CA ARG A 178 5.81 2.91 14.93
C ARG A 178 5.85 1.71 14.01
N ALA A 179 5.10 1.74 12.90
CA ALA A 179 5.13 0.70 11.89
C ALA A 179 6.55 0.52 11.31
N ALA A 180 7.22 1.63 10.98
CA ALA A 180 8.59 1.61 10.47
C ALA A 180 9.61 1.03 11.46
N VAL A 181 9.43 1.21 12.77
CA VAL A 181 10.27 0.57 13.81
C VAL A 181 10.11 -0.95 13.77
N ILE A 182 8.89 -1.45 13.52
CA ILE A 182 8.65 -2.90 13.40
C ILE A 182 9.23 -3.38 12.06
N GLY A 183 8.98 -2.67 10.95
CA GLY A 183 9.54 -2.96 9.63
C GLY A 183 11.08 -3.05 9.65
N TYR A 184 11.75 -2.12 10.35
CA TYR A 184 13.19 -2.20 10.56
C TYR A 184 13.62 -3.55 11.18
N LYS A 185 12.90 -4.03 12.19
CA LYS A 185 13.20 -5.31 12.84
C LYS A 185 12.90 -6.51 11.94
N MET A 186 11.85 -6.42 11.13
CA MET A 186 11.52 -7.45 10.14
C MET A 186 12.67 -7.61 9.13
N HIS A 187 13.10 -6.52 8.51
CA HIS A 187 14.18 -6.54 7.52
C HIS A 187 15.54 -6.91 8.09
N THR A 188 15.87 -6.41 9.27
CA THR A 188 17.13 -6.79 9.93
C THR A 188 17.14 -8.25 10.39
N THR A 189 15.97 -8.82 10.68
CA THR A 189 15.83 -10.27 10.92
C THR A 189 16.02 -11.06 9.62
N ALA A 190 15.42 -10.61 8.51
CA ALA A 190 15.67 -11.23 7.19
C ALA A 190 17.15 -11.24 6.85
N MET A 191 17.86 -10.11 7.02
CA MET A 191 19.29 -10.00 6.75
C MET A 191 20.13 -10.98 7.59
N ARG A 192 19.85 -11.11 8.89
CA ARG A 192 20.58 -12.04 9.78
C ARG A 192 20.33 -13.51 9.44
N LEU A 193 19.14 -13.83 8.99
CA LEU A 193 18.77 -15.22 8.70
C LEU A 193 19.14 -15.66 7.29
N THR A 194 19.28 -14.73 6.35
CA THR A 194 19.54 -15.07 4.95
C THR A 194 20.90 -15.73 4.78
N ARG A 195 20.90 -17.02 4.43
CA ARG A 195 22.09 -17.81 4.14
C ARG A 195 21.73 -19.04 3.30
N PRO A 196 22.71 -19.62 2.57
CA PRO A 196 22.49 -20.85 1.82
C PRO A 196 21.93 -21.98 2.71
N GLY A 197 21.03 -22.79 2.15
CA GLY A 197 20.47 -23.97 2.80
C GLY A 197 19.16 -23.74 3.57
N LEU A 198 18.79 -22.49 3.88
CA LEU A 198 17.45 -22.18 4.41
C LEU A 198 16.44 -22.07 3.27
N THR A 199 15.14 -22.25 3.57
CA THR A 199 14.08 -22.02 2.60
C THR A 199 13.58 -20.57 2.65
N GLU A 200 13.07 -20.06 1.53
CA GLU A 200 12.39 -18.76 1.47
C GLU A 200 11.27 -18.69 2.53
N LYS A 201 10.46 -19.76 2.61
CA LYS A 201 9.33 -19.85 3.57
C LYS A 201 9.75 -19.75 5.03
N TYR A 202 10.92 -20.33 5.38
CA TYR A 202 11.45 -20.26 6.75
C TYR A 202 11.79 -18.81 7.12
N VAL A 203 12.51 -18.11 6.25
CA VAL A 203 12.91 -16.71 6.52
C VAL A 203 11.69 -15.81 6.59
N ALA A 204 10.76 -15.92 5.64
CA ALA A 204 9.51 -15.15 5.65
C ALA A 204 8.69 -15.39 6.92
N GLY A 205 8.55 -16.64 7.36
CA GLY A 205 7.83 -16.95 8.60
C GLY A 205 8.44 -16.33 9.85
N GLN A 206 9.79 -16.17 9.90
CA GLN A 206 10.45 -15.46 11.00
C GLN A 206 10.20 -13.93 10.91
N VAL A 207 10.20 -13.39 9.69
CA VAL A 207 9.88 -11.97 9.44
C VAL A 207 8.45 -11.65 9.87
N ASP A 208 7.47 -12.47 9.48
CA ASP A 208 6.07 -12.33 9.88
C ASP A 208 5.91 -12.47 11.41
N GLY A 209 6.67 -13.37 12.03
CA GLY A 209 6.71 -13.57 13.47
C GLY A 209 7.16 -12.31 14.23
N ILE A 210 8.03 -11.49 13.65
CA ILE A 210 8.41 -10.19 14.23
C ILE A 210 7.20 -9.26 14.29
N ALA A 211 6.46 -9.05 13.19
CA ALA A 211 5.27 -8.21 13.20
C ALA A 211 4.27 -8.68 14.28
N ASN A 212 3.94 -9.98 14.29
CA ASN A 212 3.02 -10.56 15.25
C ASN A 212 3.50 -10.40 16.71
N SER A 213 4.80 -10.47 16.98
CA SER A 213 5.35 -10.35 18.34
C SER A 213 5.24 -8.95 18.95
N TYR A 214 4.99 -7.94 18.10
CA TYR A 214 4.75 -6.56 18.52
C TYR A 214 3.25 -6.20 18.64
N GLY A 215 2.36 -7.18 18.59
CA GLY A 215 0.91 -6.96 18.56
C GLY A 215 0.41 -6.34 17.26
N ALA A 216 1.25 -6.38 16.23
CA ALA A 216 1.00 -5.90 14.88
C ALA A 216 0.64 -7.07 13.96
N MET A 217 0.28 -6.75 12.73
CA MET A 217 0.16 -7.70 11.62
C MET A 217 1.19 -7.36 10.55
N VAL A 218 1.36 -8.25 9.59
CA VAL A 218 2.00 -7.85 8.33
C VAL A 218 1.06 -6.92 7.57
N SER A 219 1.58 -5.85 6.97
CA SER A 219 0.79 -4.89 6.18
C SER A 219 0.29 -5.50 4.85
N PHE A 220 1.00 -6.50 4.36
CA PHE A 220 0.67 -7.32 3.19
C PHE A 220 1.39 -8.68 3.30
N PRO A 221 1.01 -9.69 2.51
CA PRO A 221 1.72 -10.96 2.49
C PRO A 221 3.20 -10.75 2.16
N THR A 222 4.09 -11.06 3.10
CA THR A 222 5.54 -10.87 2.93
C THR A 222 6.05 -11.55 1.65
N ILE A 223 6.78 -10.83 0.84
CA ILE A 223 7.52 -11.32 -0.30
C ILE A 223 8.95 -11.58 0.15
N PHE A 224 9.40 -12.83 0.06
CA PHE A 224 10.78 -13.20 0.28
C PHE A 224 11.20 -14.26 -0.73
N THR A 225 12.05 -13.88 -1.69
CA THR A 225 12.37 -14.75 -2.81
C THR A 225 13.77 -14.52 -3.35
N GLN A 226 14.44 -15.59 -3.85
CA GLN A 226 15.64 -15.49 -4.67
C GLN A 226 15.32 -15.28 -6.17
N HIS A 227 14.04 -15.17 -6.52
CA HIS A 227 13.50 -14.83 -7.83
C HIS A 227 12.92 -13.40 -7.81
N GLY A 228 13.80 -12.42 -7.51
CA GLY A 228 13.40 -11.02 -7.41
C GLY A 228 12.83 -10.42 -8.69
N GLU A 229 12.91 -11.11 -9.82
CA GLU A 229 12.23 -10.76 -11.06
C GLU A 229 10.71 -11.04 -11.05
N ILE A 230 10.20 -11.69 -10.01
CA ILE A 230 8.77 -11.94 -9.79
C ILE A 230 8.27 -10.94 -8.75
N MET A 231 7.46 -9.95 -9.20
CA MET A 231 7.04 -8.82 -8.37
C MET A 231 6.28 -9.20 -7.10
N HIS A 232 5.35 -10.16 -7.19
CA HIS A 232 4.51 -10.62 -6.07
C HIS A 232 4.70 -12.13 -5.85
N GLY A 233 5.96 -12.55 -5.70
CA GLY A 233 6.32 -13.94 -5.45
C GLY A 233 6.04 -14.36 -4.00
N ASN A 234 5.11 -15.29 -3.78
CA ASN A 234 4.93 -15.87 -2.45
C ASN A 234 6.17 -16.67 -2.03
N PRO A 235 6.60 -16.55 -0.75
CA PRO A 235 7.70 -17.35 -0.23
C PRO A 235 7.42 -18.85 -0.39
N SER A 236 8.37 -19.56 -0.96
CA SER A 236 8.24 -20.97 -1.31
C SER A 236 9.16 -21.87 -0.45
N MET A 237 9.09 -23.18 -0.68
CA MET A 237 10.05 -24.14 -0.11
C MET A 237 11.38 -24.19 -0.88
N ASN A 238 11.61 -23.29 -1.83
CA ASN A 238 12.90 -23.16 -2.52
C ASN A 238 14.01 -22.91 -1.52
N ILE A 239 15.09 -23.65 -1.68
CA ILE A 239 16.30 -23.51 -0.87
C ILE A 239 17.12 -22.35 -1.42
N LEU A 240 17.48 -21.42 -0.56
CA LEU A 240 18.36 -20.30 -0.87
C LEU A 240 19.73 -20.82 -1.34
N GLN A 241 20.18 -20.35 -2.47
CA GLN A 241 21.37 -20.82 -3.14
C GLN A 241 22.51 -19.82 -3.06
N GLU A 242 23.72 -20.33 -2.90
CA GLU A 242 24.93 -19.51 -2.97
C GLU A 242 25.03 -18.75 -4.30
N GLY A 243 25.48 -17.51 -4.24
CA GLY A 243 25.61 -16.65 -5.41
C GLY A 243 24.32 -15.98 -5.89
N ARG A 244 23.15 -16.32 -5.31
CA ARG A 244 21.88 -15.66 -5.60
C ARG A 244 21.67 -14.42 -4.72
N LEU A 245 20.76 -13.57 -5.16
CA LEU A 245 20.17 -12.50 -4.35
C LEU A 245 18.88 -12.99 -3.72
N ALA A 246 18.54 -12.46 -2.53
CA ALA A 246 17.22 -12.59 -1.92
C ALA A 246 16.61 -11.21 -1.82
N LEU A 247 15.43 -11.02 -2.39
CA LEU A 247 14.60 -9.83 -2.26
C LEU A 247 13.60 -10.07 -1.13
N CYS A 248 13.61 -9.19 -0.15
CA CYS A 248 12.64 -9.13 0.95
C CYS A 248 11.83 -7.86 0.81
N ASP A 249 10.53 -8.01 0.64
CA ASP A 249 9.56 -6.93 0.62
C ASP A 249 8.51 -7.23 1.69
N ALA A 250 8.50 -6.41 2.73
CA ALA A 250 7.75 -6.66 3.95
C ALA A 250 7.48 -5.37 4.73
N GLY A 251 6.34 -5.34 5.37
CA GLY A 251 5.97 -4.26 6.26
C GLY A 251 5.05 -4.71 7.38
N ALA A 252 4.90 -3.88 8.39
CA ALA A 252 4.04 -4.10 9.53
C ALA A 252 2.86 -3.16 9.53
N GLU A 253 1.70 -3.65 9.94
CA GLU A 253 0.53 -2.84 10.26
C GLU A 253 0.40 -2.75 11.78
N THR A 254 0.40 -1.52 12.35
CA THR A 254 0.28 -1.32 13.79
C THR A 254 -1.10 -1.70 14.31
N ILE A 255 -1.26 -1.78 15.64
CA ILE A 255 -2.56 -2.00 16.30
C ILE A 255 -3.60 -0.91 15.95
N ASN A 256 -3.16 0.25 15.49
CA ASN A 256 -4.03 1.32 15.00
C ASN A 256 -4.19 1.32 13.47
N ASN A 257 -3.76 0.23 12.83
CA ASN A 257 -3.93 -0.03 11.40
C ASN A 257 -3.21 1.01 10.50
N TYR A 258 -1.99 1.40 10.85
CA TYR A 258 -1.08 2.16 10.00
C TYR A 258 0.07 1.27 9.56
N CYS A 259 0.40 1.34 8.27
CA CYS A 259 1.30 0.43 7.61
C CYS A 259 2.73 0.98 7.49
N SER A 260 3.71 0.10 7.34
CA SER A 260 5.00 0.36 6.72
C SER A 260 5.16 -0.51 5.49
N ASP A 261 6.00 -0.05 4.57
CA ASP A 261 6.33 -0.73 3.32
C ASP A 261 7.81 -0.53 3.00
N ASN A 262 8.55 -1.63 2.95
CA ASN A 262 9.97 -1.55 2.66
C ASN A 262 10.43 -2.76 1.85
N THR A 263 11.34 -2.53 0.91
CA THR A 263 12.05 -3.60 0.22
C THR A 263 13.55 -3.48 0.43
N ARG A 264 14.20 -4.61 0.66
CA ARG A 264 15.65 -4.75 0.62
C ARG A 264 16.05 -5.98 -0.15
N THR A 265 17.09 -5.84 -0.95
CA THR A 265 17.72 -6.96 -1.65
C THR A 265 19.10 -7.23 -1.06
N MET A 266 19.38 -8.49 -0.73
CA MET A 266 20.58 -8.91 -0.03
C MET A 266 21.22 -10.13 -0.69
N PRO A 267 22.56 -10.30 -0.61
CA PRO A 267 23.24 -11.47 -1.18
C PRO A 267 23.06 -12.68 -0.27
N VAL A 268 22.56 -13.80 -0.80
CA VAL A 268 22.36 -15.04 -0.01
C VAL A 268 23.64 -15.51 0.66
N SER A 269 24.80 -15.32 0.01
CA SER A 269 26.12 -15.70 0.53
C SER A 269 26.77 -14.66 1.46
N GLY A 270 26.04 -13.58 1.83
CA GLY A 270 26.54 -12.50 2.69
C GLY A 270 27.50 -11.53 1.99
N LYS A 271 27.82 -11.74 0.72
CA LYS A 271 28.66 -10.87 -0.11
C LYS A 271 28.09 -10.75 -1.51
N PHE A 272 28.00 -9.51 -2.01
CA PHE A 272 27.63 -9.25 -3.39
C PHE A 272 28.77 -9.62 -4.35
N THR A 273 28.41 -10.17 -5.49
CA THR A 273 29.33 -10.30 -6.63
C THR A 273 29.48 -8.94 -7.33
N GLN A 274 30.55 -8.76 -8.11
CA GLN A 274 30.77 -7.54 -8.89
C GLN A 274 29.57 -7.22 -9.80
N ARG A 275 29.02 -8.21 -10.48
CA ARG A 275 27.84 -8.10 -11.35
C ARG A 275 26.59 -7.63 -10.58
N GLN A 276 26.42 -8.10 -9.34
CA GLN A 276 25.32 -7.67 -8.48
C GLN A 276 25.51 -6.22 -8.00
N LEU A 277 26.75 -5.84 -7.61
CA LEU A 277 27.07 -4.47 -7.21
C LEU A 277 26.85 -3.46 -8.34
N GLU A 278 27.15 -3.80 -9.58
CA GLU A 278 26.93 -2.94 -10.76
C GLU A 278 25.44 -2.59 -10.91
N ILE A 279 24.54 -3.56 -10.80
CA ILE A 279 23.09 -3.31 -10.89
C ILE A 279 22.58 -2.66 -9.60
N TYR A 280 23.03 -3.12 -8.42
CA TYR A 280 22.61 -2.57 -7.14
C TYR A 280 22.90 -1.08 -7.03
N SER A 281 24.09 -0.64 -7.45
CA SER A 281 24.48 0.78 -7.43
C SER A 281 23.64 1.66 -8.33
N ILE A 282 23.03 1.11 -9.39
CA ILE A 282 22.08 1.86 -10.22
C ILE A 282 20.76 2.07 -9.46
N VAL A 283 20.24 1.02 -8.83
CA VAL A 283 19.01 1.10 -8.04
C VAL A 283 19.19 2.04 -6.85
N GLU A 284 20.32 1.93 -6.14
CA GLU A 284 20.69 2.84 -5.05
C GLU A 284 20.74 4.30 -5.50
N ALA A 285 21.38 4.59 -6.64
CA ALA A 285 21.44 5.94 -7.18
C ALA A 285 20.04 6.47 -7.58
N CYS A 286 19.15 5.63 -8.07
CA CYS A 286 17.77 5.99 -8.37
C CYS A 286 16.98 6.34 -7.10
N HIS A 287 17.15 5.53 -6.04
CA HIS A 287 16.54 5.74 -4.74
C HIS A 287 17.03 7.04 -4.08
N ASP A 288 18.35 7.27 -4.06
CA ASP A 288 18.91 8.50 -3.48
C ASP A 288 18.48 9.75 -4.26
N TYR A 289 18.36 9.65 -5.59
CA TYR A 289 17.88 10.77 -6.42
C TYR A 289 16.46 11.20 -6.04
N THR A 290 15.55 10.26 -5.78
CA THR A 290 14.19 10.58 -5.36
C THR A 290 14.19 11.37 -4.05
N LEU A 291 14.99 10.96 -3.06
CA LEU A 291 15.11 11.67 -1.77
C LEU A 291 15.70 13.09 -1.92
N GLU A 292 16.54 13.30 -2.93
CA GLU A 292 17.12 14.62 -3.21
C GLU A 292 16.09 15.58 -3.80
N VAL A 293 15.21 15.10 -4.70
CA VAL A 293 14.33 15.95 -5.51
C VAL A 293 12.90 16.04 -5.02
N ALA A 294 12.42 15.05 -4.25
CA ALA A 294 11.04 15.01 -3.77
C ALA A 294 10.76 16.10 -2.75
N LYS A 295 9.81 16.98 -3.06
CA LYS A 295 9.38 18.10 -2.20
C LYS A 295 8.03 18.63 -2.63
N PRO A 296 7.34 19.44 -1.80
CA PRO A 296 6.06 20.02 -2.19
C PRO A 296 6.14 20.75 -3.55
N GLY A 297 5.12 20.53 -4.37
CA GLY A 297 4.97 21.13 -5.70
C GLY A 297 5.60 20.35 -6.86
N VAL A 298 6.49 19.39 -6.59
CA VAL A 298 7.04 18.50 -7.62
C VAL A 298 5.99 17.46 -8.01
N LYS A 299 5.81 17.19 -9.28
CA LYS A 299 4.96 16.08 -9.75
C LYS A 299 5.71 14.77 -9.55
N TYR A 300 5.07 13.79 -8.91
CA TYR A 300 5.74 12.51 -8.67
C TYR A 300 5.96 11.72 -9.98
N ALA A 301 5.12 11.93 -10.98
CA ALA A 301 5.35 11.41 -12.33
C ALA A 301 6.65 11.95 -12.95
N ASP A 302 6.98 13.23 -12.74
CA ASP A 302 8.24 13.78 -13.25
C ASP A 302 9.46 13.17 -12.56
N VAL A 303 9.34 12.87 -11.26
CA VAL A 303 10.38 12.14 -10.50
C VAL A 303 10.54 10.73 -11.05
N HIS A 304 9.44 10.00 -11.27
CA HIS A 304 9.47 8.67 -11.87
C HIS A 304 10.21 8.66 -13.22
N PHE A 305 9.85 9.55 -14.13
CA PHE A 305 10.52 9.59 -15.43
C PHE A 305 11.97 10.08 -15.35
N ALA A 306 12.33 10.92 -14.39
CA ALA A 306 13.72 11.29 -14.15
C ALA A 306 14.53 10.09 -13.63
N VAL A 307 13.98 9.29 -12.74
CA VAL A 307 14.55 8.02 -12.28
C VAL A 307 14.72 7.04 -13.45
N CYS A 308 13.71 6.91 -14.32
CA CYS A 308 13.81 6.07 -15.50
C CYS A 308 14.96 6.50 -16.45
N ARG A 309 15.18 7.82 -16.61
CA ARG A 309 16.32 8.32 -17.41
C ARG A 309 17.66 8.02 -16.76
N LEU A 310 17.78 8.30 -15.47
CA LEU A 310 19.00 8.02 -14.70
C LEU A 310 19.36 6.53 -14.77
N MET A 311 18.39 5.66 -14.52
CA MET A 311 18.54 4.22 -14.63
C MET A 311 18.99 3.81 -16.06
N PHE A 312 18.31 4.33 -17.07
CA PHE A 312 18.59 3.97 -18.47
C PHE A 312 19.99 4.40 -18.91
N ASP A 313 20.44 5.60 -18.52
CA ASP A 313 21.80 6.07 -18.82
C ASP A 313 22.86 5.17 -18.17
N LYS A 314 22.68 4.77 -16.91
CA LYS A 314 23.59 3.85 -16.24
C LYS A 314 23.57 2.43 -16.84
N LEU A 315 22.43 1.97 -17.29
CA LEU A 315 22.32 0.69 -18.00
C LEU A 315 22.99 0.72 -19.39
N LYS A 316 23.08 1.90 -20.04
CA LYS A 316 23.87 2.10 -21.27
C LYS A 316 25.37 1.94 -20.98
N GLU A 317 25.88 2.46 -19.85
CA GLU A 317 27.29 2.29 -19.45
C GLU A 317 27.65 0.80 -19.29
N LEU A 318 26.70 -0.04 -18.87
CA LEU A 318 26.87 -1.49 -18.77
C LEU A 318 26.62 -2.22 -20.10
N GLY A 319 26.22 -1.49 -21.16
CA GLY A 319 25.90 -2.06 -22.47
C GLY A 319 24.58 -2.86 -22.51
N LEU A 320 23.70 -2.74 -21.52
CA LEU A 320 22.38 -3.38 -21.48
C LEU A 320 21.35 -2.60 -22.28
N ALA A 321 21.53 -1.27 -22.36
CA ALA A 321 20.72 -0.34 -23.11
C ALA A 321 21.59 0.43 -24.12
N LYS A 322 20.99 1.14 -25.06
CA LYS A 322 21.67 1.94 -26.11
C LYS A 322 20.75 3.06 -26.62
N GLY A 323 21.23 3.87 -27.55
CA GLY A 323 20.44 4.94 -28.17
C GLY A 323 20.27 6.20 -27.32
N ASP A 324 19.35 7.05 -27.72
CA ASP A 324 19.01 8.27 -26.99
C ASP A 324 18.09 7.96 -25.80
N THR A 325 18.43 8.48 -24.64
CA THR A 325 17.73 8.18 -23.40
C THR A 325 16.31 8.80 -23.33
N GLU A 326 16.16 10.03 -23.83
CA GLU A 326 14.85 10.69 -23.83
C GLU A 326 13.87 9.98 -24.77
N GLU A 327 14.36 9.58 -25.95
CA GLU A 327 13.56 8.81 -26.91
C GLU A 327 13.22 7.42 -26.37
N ALA A 328 14.17 6.76 -25.75
CA ALA A 328 13.98 5.44 -25.13
C ALA A 328 12.92 5.46 -24.02
N VAL A 329 12.99 6.42 -23.10
CA VAL A 329 12.02 6.56 -22.02
C VAL A 329 10.64 6.94 -22.56
N ARG A 330 10.57 7.84 -23.55
CA ARG A 330 9.32 8.20 -24.22
C ARG A 330 8.69 7.00 -24.94
N ALA A 331 9.48 6.12 -25.54
CA ALA A 331 9.03 4.90 -26.19
C ALA A 331 8.64 3.78 -25.21
N GLY A 332 8.93 3.94 -23.90
CA GLY A 332 8.64 2.93 -22.88
C GLY A 332 9.73 1.86 -22.72
N ALA A 333 10.93 2.03 -23.31
CA ALA A 333 12.01 1.04 -23.23
C ALA A 333 12.50 0.81 -21.80
N HIS A 334 12.35 1.78 -20.89
CA HIS A 334 12.66 1.65 -19.47
C HIS A 334 11.87 0.54 -18.77
N ALA A 335 10.67 0.24 -19.27
CA ALA A 335 9.80 -0.79 -18.67
C ALA A 335 10.33 -2.22 -18.88
N MET A 336 11.33 -2.44 -19.72
CA MET A 336 12.09 -3.69 -19.77
C MET A 336 12.75 -4.01 -18.42
N PHE A 337 13.13 -2.95 -17.67
CA PHE A 337 13.87 -3.07 -16.41
C PHE A 337 13.02 -2.68 -15.20
N LEU A 338 12.17 -1.66 -15.33
CA LEU A 338 11.27 -1.15 -14.29
C LEU A 338 9.83 -1.13 -14.83
N PRO A 339 9.09 -2.25 -14.74
CA PRO A 339 7.76 -2.38 -15.30
C PRO A 339 6.63 -1.85 -14.39
N HIS A 340 6.95 -1.12 -13.32
CA HIS A 340 5.99 -0.56 -12.36
C HIS A 340 6.29 0.91 -12.06
N GLY A 341 5.43 1.56 -11.26
CA GLY A 341 5.62 2.93 -10.81
C GLY A 341 6.75 3.06 -9.79
N LEU A 342 7.22 4.31 -9.60
CA LEU A 342 8.24 4.61 -8.58
C LEU A 342 7.69 4.52 -7.16
N GLY A 343 6.36 4.58 -6.98
CA GLY A 343 5.73 4.47 -5.68
C GLY A 343 4.25 4.80 -5.69
N HIS A 344 3.66 4.72 -4.52
CA HIS A 344 2.23 4.90 -4.25
C HIS A 344 2.01 5.67 -2.94
N MET A 345 0.78 6.11 -2.70
CA MET A 345 0.40 6.65 -1.40
C MET A 345 0.43 5.55 -0.34
N MET A 346 0.88 5.90 0.85
CA MET A 346 1.02 5.03 2.00
C MET A 346 0.26 5.59 3.22
N GLY A 347 -0.32 4.74 4.05
CA GLY A 347 -1.07 5.19 5.23
C GLY A 347 -1.69 4.07 6.04
N MET A 348 -3.02 4.07 6.15
CA MET A 348 -3.79 3.00 6.81
C MET A 348 -3.85 1.73 5.95
N ASP A 349 -3.69 1.86 4.65
CA ASP A 349 -3.46 0.74 3.75
C ASP A 349 -2.07 0.90 3.13
N VAL A 350 -1.43 -0.21 2.78
CA VAL A 350 -0.12 -0.17 2.11
C VAL A 350 -0.22 0.57 0.78
N HIS A 351 -1.17 0.21 -0.08
CA HIS A 351 -1.62 1.04 -1.19
C HIS A 351 -2.79 1.91 -0.70
N ASP A 352 -2.48 3.06 -0.11
CA ASP A 352 -3.49 3.83 0.63
C ASP A 352 -4.63 4.30 -0.30
N MET A 353 -5.86 3.95 0.07
CA MET A 353 -7.08 4.30 -0.66
C MET A 353 -7.20 3.70 -2.08
N GLU A 354 -6.45 2.65 -2.45
CA GLU A 354 -6.52 2.07 -3.81
C GLU A 354 -7.94 1.61 -4.20
N ASN A 355 -8.76 1.21 -3.22
CA ASN A 355 -10.17 0.88 -3.42
C ASN A 355 -11.03 2.06 -3.92
N LEU A 356 -10.58 3.30 -3.74
CA LEU A 356 -11.24 4.52 -4.23
C LEU A 356 -10.88 4.87 -5.68
N ASP A 357 -10.13 4.01 -6.35
CA ASP A 357 -9.53 4.13 -7.68
C ASP A 357 -8.26 5.00 -7.69
N GLN A 358 -7.19 4.44 -8.26
CA GLN A 358 -5.88 5.09 -8.39
C GLN A 358 -5.96 6.45 -9.09
N ILE A 359 -6.89 6.61 -10.05
CA ILE A 359 -7.09 7.88 -10.76
C ILE A 359 -7.51 8.99 -9.79
N ASN A 360 -8.32 8.67 -8.79
CA ASN A 360 -8.73 9.64 -7.79
C ASN A 360 -7.65 9.91 -6.73
N VAL A 361 -6.81 8.92 -6.45
CA VAL A 361 -5.80 8.97 -5.38
C VAL A 361 -4.50 9.59 -5.84
N GLY A 362 -3.95 9.09 -6.93
CA GLY A 362 -2.61 9.44 -7.40
C GLY A 362 -2.55 10.43 -8.54
N PHE A 363 -3.71 10.84 -9.09
CA PHE A 363 -3.79 11.71 -10.25
C PHE A 363 -4.79 12.85 -10.03
N ASP A 364 -4.78 13.83 -10.91
CA ASP A 364 -5.66 15.00 -10.88
C ASP A 364 -5.87 15.55 -12.31
N GLU A 365 -6.43 16.75 -12.42
CA GLU A 365 -6.64 17.38 -13.73
C GLU A 365 -5.34 17.77 -14.42
N GLU A 366 -4.28 18.02 -13.66
CA GLU A 366 -2.97 18.43 -14.20
C GLU A 366 -2.14 17.23 -14.67
N VAL A 367 -2.24 16.10 -13.97
CA VAL A 367 -1.47 14.88 -14.24
C VAL A 367 -2.44 13.73 -14.48
N ARG A 368 -2.54 13.31 -15.74
CA ARG A 368 -3.38 12.18 -16.14
C ARG A 368 -2.56 10.90 -16.27
N PRO A 369 -3.11 9.73 -15.92
CA PRO A 369 -2.41 8.47 -16.12
C PRO A 369 -2.32 8.13 -17.61
N ASN A 370 -1.19 7.54 -18.02
CA ASN A 370 -1.09 6.89 -19.32
C ASN A 370 -1.47 5.42 -19.17
N LEU A 371 -2.67 5.05 -19.61
CA LEU A 371 -3.20 3.70 -19.45
C LEU A 371 -2.81 2.73 -20.59
N GLU A 372 -2.14 3.21 -21.63
CA GLU A 372 -1.82 2.42 -22.82
C GLU A 372 -0.38 1.87 -22.80
N GLN A 373 0.59 2.66 -22.31
CA GLN A 373 2.00 2.28 -22.33
C GLN A 373 2.33 1.31 -21.21
N PHE A 374 2.87 0.14 -21.58
CA PHE A 374 3.35 -0.86 -20.61
C PHE A 374 4.39 -0.25 -19.65
N GLY A 375 4.30 -0.62 -18.36
CA GLY A 375 5.10 -0.05 -17.28
C GLY A 375 4.56 1.28 -16.75
N THR A 376 4.25 2.24 -17.65
CA THR A 376 3.67 3.54 -17.28
C THR A 376 2.20 3.43 -16.85
N ASN A 377 1.45 2.49 -17.42
CA ASN A 377 0.04 2.23 -17.06
C ASN A 377 -0.14 1.67 -15.64
N CYS A 378 0.95 1.27 -15.00
CA CYS A 378 0.96 0.78 -13.61
C CYS A 378 1.31 1.87 -12.58
N LEU A 379 1.54 3.13 -13.01
CA LEU A 379 1.80 4.21 -12.06
C LEU A 379 0.59 4.41 -11.15
N ARG A 380 0.85 4.42 -9.83
CA ARG A 380 -0.16 4.68 -8.79
C ARG A 380 -0.15 6.11 -8.28
N MET A 381 1.00 6.80 -8.40
CA MET A 381 1.17 8.18 -7.94
C MET A 381 1.85 9.03 -9.00
N GLY A 382 1.21 10.12 -9.39
CA GLY A 382 1.76 11.04 -10.40
C GLY A 382 1.56 12.52 -10.07
N ARG A 383 0.53 12.86 -9.28
CA ARG A 383 0.17 14.25 -8.95
C ARG A 383 1.26 14.97 -8.15
N ARG A 384 1.07 16.28 -7.96
CA ARG A 384 2.00 17.09 -7.17
C ARG A 384 2.05 16.63 -5.72
N LEU A 385 3.27 16.44 -5.23
CA LEU A 385 3.54 16.18 -3.82
C LEU A 385 3.14 17.40 -2.98
N GLN A 386 2.59 17.12 -1.79
CA GLN A 386 2.21 18.15 -0.82
C GLN A 386 2.79 17.80 0.54
N GLU A 387 3.04 18.81 1.38
CA GLU A 387 3.45 18.60 2.77
C GLU A 387 2.45 17.67 3.48
N GLY A 388 2.95 16.69 4.20
CA GLY A 388 2.15 15.69 4.91
C GLY A 388 1.76 14.47 4.06
N PHE A 389 2.10 14.41 2.76
CA PHE A 389 1.96 13.18 1.99
C PHE A 389 3.00 12.17 2.44
N VAL A 390 2.61 10.90 2.46
CA VAL A 390 3.53 9.77 2.60
C VAL A 390 3.39 8.92 1.36
N VAL A 391 4.51 8.67 0.70
CA VAL A 391 4.62 7.87 -0.52
C VAL A 391 5.75 6.88 -0.39
N THR A 392 5.68 5.75 -1.07
CA THR A 392 6.84 4.87 -1.23
C THR A 392 7.80 5.43 -2.28
N ASP A 393 9.08 5.10 -2.16
CA ASP A 393 10.12 5.28 -3.15
C ASP A 393 10.78 3.92 -3.37
N GLU A 394 10.42 3.25 -4.48
CA GLU A 394 10.67 1.83 -4.72
C GLU A 394 11.31 1.55 -6.10
N PRO A 395 12.38 2.23 -6.49
CA PRO A 395 13.05 1.90 -7.74
C PRO A 395 13.58 0.47 -7.73
N GLY A 396 13.50 -0.19 -8.88
CA GLY A 396 14.01 -1.54 -9.05
C GLY A 396 14.51 -1.81 -10.46
N ILE A 397 15.36 -2.81 -10.59
CA ILE A 397 15.82 -3.35 -11.89
C ILE A 397 15.62 -4.85 -11.89
N TYR A 398 14.88 -5.33 -12.86
CA TYR A 398 14.47 -6.71 -12.98
C TYR A 398 14.87 -7.25 -14.36
N PHE A 399 15.36 -8.48 -14.37
CA PHE A 399 15.65 -9.20 -15.61
C PHE A 399 14.67 -10.36 -15.76
N ILE A 400 13.52 -10.06 -16.37
CA ILE A 400 12.39 -10.99 -16.52
C ILE A 400 12.56 -11.80 -17.80
N PRO A 401 12.91 -13.09 -17.75
CA PRO A 401 13.23 -13.89 -18.95
C PRO A 401 12.12 -13.87 -20.00
N ALA A 402 10.86 -14.04 -19.57
CA ALA A 402 9.71 -14.04 -20.47
C ALA A 402 9.52 -12.69 -21.18
N LEU A 403 9.76 -11.56 -20.49
CA LEU A 403 9.65 -10.23 -21.07
C LEU A 403 10.78 -9.97 -22.08
N ILE A 404 12.00 -10.39 -21.75
CA ILE A 404 13.16 -10.30 -22.66
C ILE A 404 12.87 -11.08 -23.94
N ASP A 405 12.37 -12.31 -23.82
CA ASP A 405 12.05 -13.16 -24.97
C ASP A 405 10.94 -12.58 -25.84
N ASP A 406 9.87 -12.09 -25.23
CA ASP A 406 8.72 -11.52 -25.92
C ASP A 406 9.12 -10.25 -26.70
N TRP A 407 9.82 -9.33 -26.04
CA TRP A 407 10.24 -8.07 -26.68
C TRP A 407 11.29 -8.31 -27.78
N LYS A 408 12.22 -9.25 -27.57
CA LYS A 408 13.19 -9.65 -28.59
C LYS A 408 12.50 -10.22 -29.82
N ALA A 409 11.53 -11.13 -29.63
CA ALA A 409 10.78 -11.76 -30.72
C ALA A 409 9.95 -10.75 -31.52
N LYS A 410 9.40 -9.73 -30.84
CA LYS A 410 8.62 -8.65 -31.47
C LYS A 410 9.46 -7.51 -32.03
N GLY A 411 10.75 -7.47 -31.73
CA GLY A 411 11.61 -6.33 -32.03
C GLY A 411 11.19 -5.05 -31.28
N HIS A 412 10.49 -5.18 -30.15
CA HIS A 412 9.97 -4.05 -29.39
C HIS A 412 11.11 -3.28 -28.74
N CYS A 413 11.20 -1.97 -28.98
CA CYS A 413 12.30 -1.10 -28.53
C CYS A 413 13.71 -1.60 -28.89
N ALA A 414 13.88 -2.33 -30.00
CA ALA A 414 15.15 -2.94 -30.40
C ALA A 414 16.26 -1.91 -30.67
N GLU A 415 15.91 -0.69 -31.03
CA GLU A 415 16.82 0.45 -31.17
C GLU A 415 17.42 0.93 -29.85
N PHE A 416 16.75 0.64 -28.71
CA PHE A 416 17.13 1.09 -27.37
C PHE A 416 17.66 -0.05 -26.48
N LEU A 417 17.39 -1.31 -26.80
CA LEU A 417 17.74 -2.47 -25.98
C LEU A 417 18.82 -3.32 -26.63
N ASN A 418 19.75 -3.83 -25.83
CA ASN A 418 20.78 -4.78 -26.27
C ASN A 418 20.35 -6.20 -25.88
N PHE A 419 19.51 -6.84 -26.69
CA PHE A 419 18.98 -8.16 -26.39
C PHE A 419 20.05 -9.24 -26.23
N ASP A 420 21.16 -9.16 -26.98
CA ASP A 420 22.26 -10.14 -26.83
C ASP A 420 22.92 -10.04 -25.45
N LYS A 421 23.05 -8.83 -24.93
CA LYS A 421 23.53 -8.62 -23.56
C LYS A 421 22.48 -9.01 -22.52
N LEU A 422 21.19 -8.70 -22.74
CA LEU A 422 20.08 -9.06 -21.85
C LEU A 422 19.93 -10.58 -21.68
N GLU A 423 20.17 -11.36 -22.74
CA GLU A 423 20.21 -12.84 -22.67
C GLU A 423 21.15 -13.34 -21.56
N THR A 424 22.27 -12.65 -21.36
CA THR A 424 23.26 -13.03 -20.33
C THR A 424 22.84 -12.66 -18.91
N TYR A 425 21.70 -11.97 -18.74
CA TYR A 425 21.15 -11.54 -17.44
C TYR A 425 19.86 -12.27 -17.05
N LYS A 426 19.38 -13.23 -17.83
CA LYS A 426 18.14 -13.97 -17.53
C LYS A 426 18.22 -14.78 -16.22
N ASP A 427 19.42 -15.07 -15.73
CA ASP A 427 19.65 -15.76 -14.47
C ASP A 427 19.84 -14.82 -13.26
N PHE A 428 19.81 -13.50 -13.49
CA PHE A 428 20.17 -12.50 -12.48
C PHE A 428 19.12 -12.36 -11.37
N GLY A 429 17.85 -12.35 -11.72
CA GLY A 429 16.74 -12.01 -10.82
C GLY A 429 16.37 -10.53 -10.86
N GLY A 430 16.15 -9.93 -9.71
CA GLY A 430 15.81 -8.51 -9.57
C GLY A 430 16.33 -7.89 -8.29
N ILE A 431 16.47 -6.57 -8.31
CA ILE A 431 16.84 -5.74 -7.16
C ILE A 431 15.81 -4.62 -7.00
N ARG A 432 15.26 -4.44 -5.80
CA ARG A 432 14.47 -3.28 -5.37
C ARG A 432 15.04 -2.77 -4.05
N ILE A 433 15.02 -1.45 -3.90
CA ILE A 433 15.25 -0.74 -2.64
C ILE A 433 14.05 0.16 -2.45
N GLU A 434 13.41 0.09 -1.30
CA GLU A 434 12.19 0.82 -1.03
C GLU A 434 12.15 1.35 0.40
N ASP A 435 11.77 2.61 0.53
CA ASP A 435 11.50 3.26 1.82
C ASP A 435 10.20 4.08 1.74
N ASP A 436 9.50 4.18 2.88
CA ASP A 436 8.40 5.12 3.08
C ASP A 436 8.93 6.54 3.25
N VAL A 437 8.44 7.48 2.45
CA VAL A 437 8.91 8.86 2.38
C VAL A 437 7.82 9.85 2.78
N LEU A 438 8.05 10.60 3.85
CA LEU A 438 7.21 11.73 4.27
C LEU A 438 7.65 13.00 3.53
N ILE A 439 6.74 13.64 2.87
CA ILE A 439 6.94 14.97 2.26
C ILE A 439 6.83 16.04 3.36
N THR A 440 7.91 16.75 3.56
CA THR A 440 8.03 17.84 4.56
C THR A 440 7.86 19.21 3.91
N LYS A 441 7.85 20.26 4.69
CA LYS A 441 7.70 21.64 4.20
C LYS A 441 8.65 22.02 3.05
N ASN A 442 9.90 21.57 3.08
CA ASN A 442 10.94 22.00 2.15
C ASN A 442 11.64 20.88 1.38
N GLY A 443 11.25 19.63 1.59
CA GLY A 443 11.86 18.46 1.00
C GLY A 443 11.11 17.20 1.40
N CYS A 444 11.85 16.13 1.65
CA CYS A 444 11.29 14.88 2.18
C CYS A 444 12.25 14.26 3.20
N ARG A 445 11.76 13.24 3.88
CA ARG A 445 12.56 12.33 4.71
C ARG A 445 11.94 10.95 4.70
N PHE A 446 12.72 9.91 4.89
CA PHE A 446 12.15 8.59 5.15
C PHE A 446 11.46 8.55 6.53
N ILE A 447 10.49 7.66 6.68
CA ILE A 447 9.82 7.38 7.94
C ILE A 447 10.62 6.32 8.70
N GLY A 448 10.82 6.54 10.00
CA GLY A 448 11.55 5.65 10.88
C GLY A 448 12.71 6.34 11.57
N LYS A 449 12.99 5.92 12.81
CA LYS A 449 14.09 6.44 13.65
C LYS A 449 15.45 5.92 13.20
N ALA A 450 15.48 4.74 12.60
CA ALA A 450 16.68 4.11 12.07
C ALA A 450 16.36 3.62 10.67
N ARG A 451 17.21 3.95 9.71
CA ARG A 451 17.07 3.46 8.33
C ARG A 451 17.54 2.01 8.25
N ILE A 452 16.79 1.19 7.57
CA ILE A 452 17.17 -0.18 7.25
C ILE A 452 18.44 -0.12 6.37
N PRO A 453 19.50 -0.91 6.65
CA PRO A 453 20.71 -0.93 5.82
C PRO A 453 20.34 -1.11 4.34
N TYR A 454 20.86 -0.24 3.47
CA TYR A 454 20.59 -0.28 2.03
C TYR A 454 21.84 -0.04 1.17
N HIS A 455 22.88 0.58 1.68
CA HIS A 455 24.17 0.59 0.98
C HIS A 455 24.76 -0.81 0.97
N PRO A 456 25.32 -1.29 -0.14
CA PRO A 456 25.83 -2.67 -0.23
C PRO A 456 26.80 -3.04 0.88
N LYS A 457 27.71 -2.11 1.23
CA LYS A 457 28.67 -2.33 2.30
C LYS A 457 27.99 -2.49 3.67
N ASP A 458 26.97 -1.68 3.95
CA ASP A 458 26.25 -1.72 5.23
C ASP A 458 25.39 -3.01 5.33
N VAL A 459 24.80 -3.44 4.21
CA VAL A 459 24.08 -4.71 4.11
C VAL A 459 25.02 -5.89 4.42
N GLU A 460 26.17 -5.95 3.73
CA GLU A 460 27.17 -6.99 3.96
C GLU A 460 27.72 -7.00 5.38
N GLU A 461 28.00 -5.80 5.95
CA GLU A 461 28.48 -5.68 7.33
C GLU A 461 27.42 -6.13 8.32
N PHE A 462 26.13 -5.79 8.07
CA PHE A 462 25.04 -6.18 8.93
C PHE A 462 24.78 -7.70 8.88
N MET A 463 24.85 -8.32 7.71
CA MET A 463 24.71 -9.77 7.53
C MET A 463 25.85 -10.54 8.19
N GLY A 464 27.05 -9.96 8.29
CA GLY A 464 28.23 -10.55 8.93
C GLY A 464 28.26 -10.44 10.46
N LYS A 465 27.30 -9.74 11.10
CA LYS A 465 27.19 -9.65 12.56
C LYS A 465 26.43 -10.88 13.07
N GLU A 466 27.08 -11.69 13.94
CA GLU A 466 26.45 -12.79 14.65
C GLU A 466 25.37 -12.33 15.62
#